data_d4014f55833db15212309fea9a68ff81
#
_entry.id   d4014f55833db15212309fea9a68ff81
#
_cell.length_a   1.000
_cell.length_b   1.000
_cell.length_c   1.000
_cell.angle_alpha   90.00
_cell.angle_beta   90.00
_cell.angle_gamma   90.00
#
_symmetry.space_group_name_H-M   'P 1'
#
loop_
_entity.id
_entity.type
_entity.pdbx_description
1 polymer ?
#
loop_
_entity_poly.entity_id
_entity_poly.type
_entity_poly.pdbx_seq_one_letter_code
_entity_poly.pdbx_strand_id
1 'polypeptide(L)'
;MMRSLTECEWNVIRAIADILPLENQRRLLVDLELATAHSVLPDNSVIKFSIAGYDRPPYAGQHSFGVEGELLDRDGTSVGLLLFADQNGRLLELELIRWGDGDLIDPDWKTLKLYGAS
;
A
#
# COMPACT_ATOMS: atom_id res chain seq x y z
N MET A 1 -15.19 1.01 7.70
CA MET A 1 -14.87 0.44 9.03
C MET A 1 -13.38 0.21 9.14
N MET A 2 -12.78 0.62 10.24
CA MET A 2 -11.36 0.42 10.51
C MET A 2 -11.10 -1.01 10.96
N ARG A 3 -10.03 -1.61 10.47
CA ARG A 3 -9.63 -2.96 10.83
C ARG A 3 -8.12 -3.05 10.93
N SER A 4 -7.62 -4.12 11.52
CA SER A 4 -6.19 -4.43 11.46
C SER A 4 -5.79 -4.72 10.03
N LEU A 5 -4.52 -4.51 9.71
CA LEU A 5 -4.00 -4.88 8.41
C LEU A 5 -4.02 -6.39 8.25
N THR A 6 -4.27 -6.85 7.02
CA THR A 6 -4.10 -8.26 6.70
C THR A 6 -2.62 -8.62 6.68
N GLU A 7 -2.31 -9.90 6.76
CA GLU A 7 -0.93 -10.37 6.66
C GLU A 7 -0.29 -9.94 5.34
N CYS A 8 -1.03 -10.03 4.23
CA CYS A 8 -0.54 -9.60 2.92
C CYS A 8 -0.22 -8.11 2.87
N GLU A 9 -1.09 -7.28 3.44
CA GLU A 9 -0.87 -5.83 3.52
C GLU A 9 0.37 -5.51 4.35
N TRP A 10 0.49 -6.15 5.51
CA TRP A 10 1.64 -6.00 6.38
C TRP A 10 2.93 -6.37 5.67
N ASN A 11 2.94 -7.55 5.04
CA ASN A 11 4.14 -8.07 4.39
C ASN A 11 4.58 -7.22 3.21
N VAL A 12 3.66 -6.71 2.38
CA VAL A 12 4.01 -5.89 1.24
C VAL A 12 4.58 -4.54 1.67
N ILE A 13 4.02 -3.93 2.72
CA ILE A 13 4.53 -2.66 3.24
C ILE A 13 5.93 -2.85 3.81
N ARG A 14 6.17 -3.93 4.53
CA ARG A 14 7.51 -4.25 5.03
C ARG A 14 8.51 -4.48 3.91
N ALA A 15 8.10 -5.19 2.87
CA ALA A 15 8.96 -5.44 1.72
C ALA A 15 9.32 -4.13 0.99
N ILE A 16 8.36 -3.21 0.88
CA ILE A 16 8.61 -1.89 0.32
C ILE A 16 9.59 -1.12 1.20
N ALA A 17 9.40 -1.15 2.51
CA ALA A 17 10.30 -0.47 3.45
C ALA A 17 11.75 -0.93 3.28
N ASP A 18 11.96 -2.23 3.05
CA ASP A 18 13.30 -2.79 2.88
C ASP A 18 14.06 -2.23 1.68
N ILE A 19 13.34 -1.67 0.70
CA ILE A 19 13.94 -1.09 -0.51
C ILE A 19 14.26 0.40 -0.31
N LEU A 20 13.63 1.03 0.66
CA LEU A 20 13.74 2.47 0.88
C LEU A 20 15.07 2.84 1.58
N PRO A 21 15.52 4.11 1.44
CA PRO A 21 16.61 4.63 2.25
C PRO A 21 16.31 4.43 3.75
N LEU A 22 17.33 4.22 4.56
CA LEU A 22 17.17 3.83 5.97
C LEU A 22 16.24 4.73 6.77
N GLU A 23 16.33 6.04 6.57
CA GLU A 23 15.48 7.00 7.28
C GLU A 23 14.00 6.83 6.93
N ASN A 24 13.72 6.67 5.64
CA ASN A 24 12.36 6.43 5.15
C ASN A 24 11.84 5.07 5.61
N GLN A 25 12.71 4.07 5.60
CA GLN A 25 12.39 2.72 6.08
C GLN A 25 11.94 2.76 7.54
N ARG A 26 12.69 3.43 8.40
CA ARG A 26 12.36 3.54 9.82
C ARG A 26 11.01 4.21 10.05
N ARG A 27 10.76 5.30 9.35
CA ARG A 27 9.50 6.04 9.46
C ARG A 27 8.31 5.17 9.04
N LEU A 28 8.45 4.49 7.89
CA LEU A 28 7.38 3.64 7.39
C LEU A 28 7.10 2.46 8.33
N LEU A 29 8.14 1.85 8.89
CA LEU A 29 7.97 0.74 9.84
C LEU A 29 7.28 1.17 11.13
N VAL A 30 7.57 2.38 11.63
CA VAL A 30 6.88 2.92 12.81
C VAL A 30 5.40 3.15 12.48
N ASP A 31 5.10 3.74 11.32
CA ASP A 31 3.72 3.95 10.90
C ASP A 31 2.96 2.62 10.77
N LEU A 32 3.62 1.61 10.21
CA LEU A 32 3.04 0.28 10.03
C LEU A 32 2.60 -0.33 11.37
N GLU A 33 3.43 -0.20 12.41
CA GLU A 33 3.11 -0.71 13.75
C GLU A 33 1.86 -0.06 14.35
N LEU A 34 1.57 1.18 13.96
CA LEU A 34 0.47 1.97 14.51
C LEU A 34 -0.72 2.05 13.57
N ALA A 35 -0.67 1.38 12.43
CA ALA A 35 -1.66 1.55 11.39
C ALA A 35 -2.89 0.66 11.58
N THR A 36 -4.04 1.20 11.20
CA THR A 36 -5.26 0.45 10.93
C THR A 36 -5.65 0.71 9.48
N ALA A 37 -6.43 -0.18 8.90
CA ALA A 37 -6.78 -0.14 7.49
C ALA A 37 -8.28 0.04 7.29
N HIS A 38 -8.64 0.66 6.17
CA HIS A 38 -10.02 0.86 5.75
C HIS A 38 -10.10 0.64 4.25
N SER A 39 -10.90 -0.35 3.83
CA SER A 39 -11.15 -0.59 2.41
C SER A 39 -12.13 0.45 1.88
N VAL A 40 -11.70 1.21 0.88
CA VAL A 40 -12.51 2.29 0.30
C VAL A 40 -13.49 1.73 -0.73
N LEU A 41 -13.04 0.72 -1.49
CA LEU A 41 -13.84 0.09 -2.55
C LEU A 41 -14.19 -1.36 -2.18
N PRO A 42 -15.34 -1.88 -2.66
CA PRO A 42 -15.76 -3.24 -2.33
C PRO A 42 -14.80 -4.34 -2.76
N ASP A 43 -14.01 -4.12 -3.80
CA ASP A 43 -13.04 -5.11 -4.30
C ASP A 43 -11.68 -5.04 -3.60
N ASN A 44 -11.53 -4.20 -2.58
CA ASN A 44 -10.29 -3.99 -1.83
C ASN A 44 -9.12 -3.48 -2.68
N SER A 45 -9.42 -2.79 -3.78
CA SER A 45 -8.37 -2.22 -4.64
C SER A 45 -7.76 -0.93 -4.10
N VAL A 46 -8.42 -0.28 -3.16
CA VAL A 46 -7.93 0.93 -2.50
C VAL A 46 -8.08 0.76 -0.99
N ILE A 47 -6.96 0.75 -0.29
CA ILE A 47 -6.91 0.61 1.16
C ILE A 47 -6.30 1.88 1.74
N LYS A 48 -7.04 2.58 2.59
CA LYS A 48 -6.53 3.75 3.31
C LYS A 48 -6.11 3.36 4.71
N PHE A 49 -5.07 4.04 5.21
CA PHE A 49 -4.52 3.78 6.53
C PHE A 49 -4.71 4.96 7.45
N SER A 50 -4.97 4.66 8.72
CA SER A 50 -4.91 5.63 9.81
C SER A 50 -3.78 5.20 10.73
N ILE A 51 -3.14 6.18 11.36
CA ILE A 51 -1.98 5.94 12.23
C ILE A 51 -2.33 6.43 13.62
N ALA A 52 -2.24 5.55 14.62
CA ALA A 52 -2.56 5.93 15.99
C ALA A 52 -1.68 7.09 16.47
N GLY A 53 -2.30 8.09 17.06
CA GLY A 53 -1.60 9.26 17.57
C GLY A 53 -1.20 10.29 16.53
N TYR A 54 -1.59 10.10 15.28
CA TYR A 54 -1.28 11.02 14.19
C TYR A 54 -2.58 11.66 13.66
N ASP A 55 -2.65 12.99 13.71
CA ASP A 55 -3.74 13.74 13.12
C ASP A 55 -3.37 14.09 11.68
N ARG A 56 -3.99 13.39 10.74
CA ARG A 56 -3.69 13.64 9.33
C ARG A 56 -4.25 15.00 8.92
N PRO A 57 -3.42 15.87 8.34
CA PRO A 57 -3.89 17.16 7.85
C PRO A 57 -4.84 16.98 6.67
N PRO A 58 -5.62 18.02 6.30
CA PRO A 58 -6.46 17.96 5.12
C PRO A 58 -5.66 17.54 3.89
N TYR A 59 -6.30 16.78 3.00
CA TYR A 59 -5.63 16.25 1.82
C TYR A 59 -5.06 17.40 0.98
N ALA A 60 -3.75 17.33 0.70
CA ALA A 60 -3.05 18.31 -0.14
C ALA A 60 -2.22 17.60 -1.22
N GLY A 61 -2.62 16.38 -1.57
CA GLY A 61 -1.92 15.55 -2.53
C GLY A 61 -1.27 14.35 -1.87
N GLN A 62 -0.84 13.41 -2.69
CA GLN A 62 -0.18 12.21 -2.22
C GLN A 62 1.09 11.99 -3.04
N HIS A 63 2.05 11.32 -2.44
CA HIS A 63 3.34 11.03 -3.07
C HIS A 63 3.63 9.53 -2.96
N SER A 64 4.04 8.92 -4.08
CA SER A 64 4.51 7.54 -4.05
C SER A 64 5.77 7.43 -3.19
N PHE A 65 5.91 6.31 -2.50
CA PHE A 65 7.17 6.00 -1.81
C PHE A 65 8.32 5.70 -2.77
N GLY A 66 8.05 5.69 -4.08
CA GLY A 66 9.09 5.42 -5.09
C GLY A 66 9.32 3.94 -5.35
N VAL A 67 8.48 3.08 -4.81
CA VAL A 67 8.51 1.65 -5.08
C VAL A 67 7.20 1.26 -5.74
N GLU A 68 7.29 0.59 -6.88
CA GLU A 68 6.13 0.08 -7.59
C GLU A 68 6.12 -1.44 -7.50
N GLY A 69 4.92 -2.02 -7.54
CA GLY A 69 4.77 -3.46 -7.54
C GLY A 69 3.95 -3.94 -8.71
N GLU A 70 4.11 -5.22 -9.01
CA GLU A 70 3.34 -5.90 -10.04
C GLU A 70 3.06 -7.32 -9.56
N LEU A 71 1.81 -7.75 -9.68
CA LEU A 71 1.41 -9.11 -9.33
C LEU A 71 0.30 -9.56 -10.27
N LEU A 72 -0.13 -10.80 -10.15
CA LEU A 72 -1.20 -11.35 -10.96
C LEU A 72 -2.47 -11.51 -10.13
N ASP A 73 -3.61 -11.17 -10.70
CA ASP A 73 -4.90 -11.51 -10.13
C ASP A 73 -5.17 -13.01 -10.33
N ARG A 74 -6.19 -13.53 -9.66
CA ARG A 74 -6.52 -14.94 -9.71
C ARG A 74 -6.71 -15.48 -11.13
N ASP A 75 -7.21 -14.63 -12.04
CA ASP A 75 -7.44 -15.02 -13.44
C ASP A 75 -6.23 -14.76 -14.34
N GLY A 76 -5.08 -14.39 -13.77
CA GLY A 76 -3.87 -14.13 -14.52
C GLY A 76 -3.73 -12.71 -15.06
N THR A 77 -4.71 -11.84 -14.80
CA THR A 77 -4.63 -10.44 -15.23
C THR A 77 -3.58 -9.70 -14.41
N SER A 78 -2.78 -8.86 -15.06
CA SER A 78 -1.77 -8.04 -14.39
C SER A 78 -2.41 -7.02 -13.46
N VAL A 79 -1.80 -6.84 -12.29
CA VAL A 79 -2.21 -5.86 -11.28
C VAL A 79 -1.01 -5.02 -10.91
N GLY A 80 -1.13 -3.70 -11.04
CA GLY A 80 -0.12 -2.76 -10.53
C GLY A 80 -0.37 -2.47 -9.06
N LEU A 81 0.71 -2.19 -8.31
CA LEU A 81 0.64 -1.89 -6.90
C LEU A 81 1.42 -0.61 -6.61
N LEU A 82 0.79 0.32 -5.91
CA LEU A 82 1.40 1.59 -5.51
C LEU A 82 1.11 1.83 -4.02
N LEU A 83 2.13 2.27 -3.30
CA LEU A 83 1.99 2.70 -1.92
C LEU A 83 2.24 4.21 -1.86
N PHE A 84 1.34 4.93 -1.21
CA PHE A 84 1.38 6.39 -1.16
C PHE A 84 1.58 6.91 0.26
N ALA A 85 2.31 8.02 0.34
CA ALA A 85 2.45 8.84 1.54
C ALA A 85 1.62 10.11 1.41
N ASP A 86 1.26 10.70 2.54
CA ASP A 86 0.67 12.03 2.56
C ASP A 86 1.75 13.11 2.41
N GLN A 87 1.36 14.39 2.49
CA GLN A 87 2.29 15.52 2.33
C GLN A 87 3.37 15.56 3.41
N ASN A 88 3.21 14.83 4.50
CA ASN A 88 4.20 14.74 5.58
C ASN A 88 5.06 13.47 5.48
N GLY A 89 4.92 12.71 4.39
CA GLY A 89 5.66 11.46 4.21
C GLY A 89 5.14 10.30 5.04
N ARG A 90 3.93 10.40 5.59
CA ARG A 90 3.35 9.37 6.44
C ARG A 90 2.48 8.42 5.63
N LEU A 91 2.43 7.17 6.04
CA LEU A 91 1.68 6.11 5.35
C LEU A 91 0.22 6.51 5.13
N LEU A 92 -0.23 6.49 3.89
CA LEU A 92 -1.57 6.96 3.52
C LEU A 92 -2.43 5.88 2.88
N GLU A 93 -1.96 5.26 1.81
CA GLU A 93 -2.84 4.47 0.95
C GLU A 93 -2.09 3.42 0.16
N LEU A 94 -2.69 2.23 0.03
CA LEU A 94 -2.23 1.18 -0.86
C LEU A 94 -3.24 1.04 -1.98
N GLU A 95 -2.78 1.08 -3.23
CA GLU A 95 -3.65 1.00 -4.40
C GLU A 95 -3.24 -0.16 -5.29
N LEU A 96 -4.23 -0.97 -5.67
CA LEU A 96 -4.06 -2.09 -6.59
C LEU A 96 -4.84 -1.77 -7.86
N ILE A 97 -4.16 -1.76 -9.00
CA ILE A 97 -4.75 -1.38 -10.30
C ILE A 97 -4.80 -2.61 -11.19
N ARG A 98 -6.00 -3.14 -11.40
CA ARG A 98 -6.19 -4.25 -12.32
C ARG A 98 -6.18 -3.75 -13.77
N TRP A 99 -5.26 -4.27 -14.58
CA TRP A 99 -5.10 -3.87 -15.99
C TRP A 99 -5.99 -4.70 -16.92
N GLY A 100 -7.25 -4.91 -16.56
CA GLY A 100 -8.22 -5.64 -17.35
C GLY A 100 -9.63 -5.28 -16.92
N ASP A 101 -10.61 -5.85 -17.58
CA ASP A 101 -12.01 -5.58 -17.27
C ASP A 101 -12.41 -6.13 -15.91
N GLY A 102 -13.35 -5.45 -15.28
CA GLY A 102 -13.95 -5.89 -14.03
C GLY A 102 -13.15 -5.51 -12.80
N ASP A 103 -13.67 -5.92 -11.67
CA ASP A 103 -13.09 -5.63 -10.37
C ASP A 103 -11.94 -6.58 -10.05
N LEU A 104 -11.08 -6.14 -9.11
CA LEU A 104 -10.06 -6.99 -8.54
C LEU A 104 -10.72 -8.24 -7.94
N ILE A 105 -10.19 -9.43 -8.24
CA ILE A 105 -10.78 -10.69 -7.81
C ILE A 105 -10.12 -11.17 -6.52
N ASP A 106 -8.90 -11.64 -6.63
CA ASP A 106 -8.15 -12.18 -5.49
C ASP A 106 -6.67 -12.23 -5.89
N PRO A 107 -5.92 -11.16 -5.63
CA PRO A 107 -4.53 -11.09 -6.06
C PRO A 107 -3.70 -12.23 -5.48
N ASP A 108 -2.87 -12.83 -6.32
CA ASP A 108 -1.92 -13.86 -5.90
C ASP A 108 -0.64 -13.17 -5.43
N TRP A 109 -0.54 -12.94 -4.14
CA TRP A 109 0.58 -12.23 -3.53
C TRP A 109 1.92 -12.95 -3.69
N LYS A 110 1.90 -14.24 -4.02
CA LYS A 110 3.13 -15.00 -4.29
C LYS A 110 3.78 -14.56 -5.59
N THR A 111 3.04 -13.93 -6.49
CA THR A 111 3.55 -13.44 -7.76
C THR A 111 4.09 -12.02 -7.69
N LEU A 112 4.02 -11.39 -6.53
CA LEU A 112 4.43 -9.99 -6.36
C LEU A 112 5.91 -9.79 -6.67
N LYS A 113 6.18 -8.79 -7.49
CA LYS A 113 7.53 -8.27 -7.75
C LYS A 113 7.53 -6.79 -7.43
N LEU A 114 8.56 -6.33 -6.73
CA LEU A 114 8.72 -4.93 -6.37
C LEU A 114 9.90 -4.33 -7.13
N TYR A 115 9.71 -3.10 -7.59
CA TYR A 115 10.71 -2.35 -8.33
C TYR A 115 10.95 -1.03 -7.60
N GLY A 116 12.17 -0.87 -7.08
CA GLY A 116 12.56 0.38 -6.44
C GLY A 116 12.83 1.45 -7.50
N ALA A 117 12.45 2.70 -7.17
CA ALA A 117 12.87 3.83 -7.97
C ALA A 117 14.36 4.06 -7.71
N SER A 118 15.12 4.07 -8.75
CA SER A 118 16.56 4.38 -8.67
C SER A 118 16.77 5.88 -8.54
#